data_0c69cd79d324f2f185166eb0fb1e912c
#
_entry.id   0c69cd79d324f2f185166eb0fb1e912c
#
_cell.length_a   1.000
_cell.length_b   1.000
_cell.length_c   1.000
_cell.angle_alpha   90.00
_cell.angle_beta   90.00
_cell.angle_gamma   90.00
#
_symmetry.space_group_name_H-M   'P 1'
#
loop_
_entity.id
_entity.type
_entity.pdbx_description
1 polymer ?
#
loop_
_entity_poly.entity_id
_entity_poly.type
_entity_poly.pdbx_seq_one_letter_code
_entity_poly.pdbx_strand_id
1 'polypeptide(L)'
;MAERKRIGIILPSVNNVLESDLADIVPEGYTYHTTRMPIISTGMTLQSLRDMNESIEGCADLLSHCGMDVLAYGCTSGSFMEGPGYDQKIISLIESTSGLPAIATAAASAEAMHFLGLKKISIVTPYPDEVNQTIPAFFEGNGFEVISITGRGFGVTKADDIWRDPPDKIAQFAIQHCAPEADGLFMSCTSWNAFSVADQVEQAIGRPVVTSNQATIWATFRKVGYMQGLSGYGKLLQDGFTVSG
;
A
#
# COMPACT_ATOMS: atom_id res chain seq x y z
N MET A 1 2.97 -27.99 -17.39
CA MET A 1 3.44 -26.77 -16.72
C MET A 1 2.52 -26.53 -15.53
N ALA A 2 3.05 -26.29 -14.34
CA ALA A 2 2.18 -25.90 -13.21
C ALA A 2 1.40 -24.64 -13.59
N GLU A 3 0.15 -24.57 -13.19
CA GLU A 3 -0.69 -23.42 -13.44
C GLU A 3 -0.15 -22.22 -12.65
N ARG A 4 0.15 -21.10 -13.34
CA ARG A 4 0.69 -19.91 -12.70
C ARG A 4 -0.44 -19.15 -11.99
N LYS A 5 -0.17 -18.68 -10.79
CA LYS A 5 -1.02 -17.72 -10.09
C LYS A 5 -0.85 -16.32 -10.69
N ARG A 6 -1.95 -15.66 -11.00
CA ARG A 6 -1.99 -14.36 -11.68
C ARG A 6 -2.60 -13.31 -10.77
N ILE A 7 -1.85 -12.25 -10.54
CA ILE A 7 -2.21 -11.13 -9.69
C ILE A 7 -2.52 -9.92 -10.57
N GLY A 8 -3.73 -9.38 -10.49
CA GLY A 8 -4.09 -8.14 -11.16
C GLY A 8 -3.93 -6.96 -10.23
N ILE A 9 -3.34 -5.85 -10.71
CA ILE A 9 -3.12 -4.66 -9.89
C ILE A 9 -3.67 -3.43 -10.60
N ILE A 10 -4.53 -2.70 -9.92
CA ILE A 10 -5.11 -1.44 -10.36
C ILE A 10 -4.28 -0.31 -9.74
N LEU A 11 -3.59 0.48 -10.54
CA LEU A 11 -2.64 1.50 -10.12
C LEU A 11 -3.04 2.91 -10.56
N PRO A 12 -2.70 3.96 -9.80
CA PRO A 12 -2.64 5.32 -10.34
C PRO A 12 -1.71 5.40 -11.56
N SER A 13 -2.07 6.17 -12.58
CA SER A 13 -1.30 6.24 -13.83
C SER A 13 0.14 6.72 -13.66
N VAL A 14 0.42 7.46 -12.59
CA VAL A 14 1.76 7.98 -12.25
C VAL A 14 2.58 7.03 -11.39
N ASN A 15 2.00 5.90 -10.92
CA ASN A 15 2.72 4.96 -10.06
C ASN A 15 3.56 4.00 -10.91
N ASN A 16 4.86 4.03 -10.72
CA ASN A 16 5.83 3.12 -11.31
C ASN A 16 6.63 2.33 -10.24
N VAL A 17 6.35 2.58 -8.95
CA VAL A 17 7.12 1.99 -7.85
C VAL A 17 6.61 0.60 -7.49
N LEU A 18 5.30 0.44 -7.28
CA LEU A 18 4.74 -0.87 -6.88
C LEU A 18 5.01 -1.97 -7.91
N GLU A 19 5.00 -1.64 -9.21
CA GLU A 19 5.38 -2.60 -10.26
C GLU A 19 6.85 -3.01 -10.17
N SER A 20 7.75 -2.04 -9.90
CA SER A 20 9.17 -2.32 -9.71
C SER A 20 9.42 -3.17 -8.48
N ASP A 21 8.79 -2.84 -7.35
CA ASP A 21 8.89 -3.63 -6.11
C ASP A 21 8.40 -5.07 -6.30
N LEU A 22 7.30 -5.26 -7.06
CA LEU A 22 6.81 -6.59 -7.41
C LEU A 22 7.76 -7.35 -8.34
N ALA A 23 8.36 -6.67 -9.33
CA ALA A 23 9.30 -7.31 -10.25
C ALA A 23 10.51 -7.89 -9.50
N ASP A 24 10.94 -7.22 -8.42
CA ASP A 24 12.10 -7.64 -7.63
C ASP A 24 11.82 -8.88 -6.77
N ILE A 25 10.55 -9.14 -6.42
CA ILE A 25 10.22 -10.17 -5.41
C ILE A 25 9.17 -11.19 -5.84
N VAL A 26 8.58 -11.06 -7.04
CA VAL A 26 7.55 -12.02 -7.50
C VAL A 26 8.15 -13.43 -7.57
N PRO A 27 7.59 -14.42 -6.84
CA PRO A 27 8.15 -15.76 -6.81
C PRO A 27 7.92 -16.53 -8.11
N GLU A 28 8.73 -17.59 -8.32
CA GLU A 28 8.48 -18.52 -9.42
C GLU A 28 7.07 -19.12 -9.30
N GLY A 29 6.35 -19.20 -10.41
CA GLY A 29 4.96 -19.68 -10.45
C GLY A 29 3.92 -18.59 -10.26
N TYR A 30 4.33 -17.35 -10.03
CA TYR A 30 3.47 -16.19 -9.91
C TYR A 30 3.74 -15.18 -11.02
N THR A 31 2.71 -14.44 -11.43
CA THR A 31 2.83 -13.31 -12.37
C THR A 31 1.92 -12.18 -11.91
N TYR A 32 2.29 -10.94 -12.24
CA TYR A 32 1.42 -9.79 -12.04
C TYR A 32 1.10 -9.10 -13.36
N HIS A 33 -0.06 -8.49 -13.41
CA HIS A 33 -0.60 -7.77 -14.57
C HIS A 33 -1.23 -6.48 -14.06
N THR A 34 -1.01 -5.38 -14.75
CA THR A 34 -1.42 -4.06 -14.25
C THR A 34 -2.37 -3.36 -15.20
N THR A 35 -3.26 -2.57 -14.64
CA THR A 35 -4.03 -1.55 -15.33
C THR A 35 -3.92 -0.23 -14.57
N ARG A 36 -4.25 0.89 -15.23
CA ARG A 36 -3.99 2.20 -14.66
C ARG A 36 -5.22 3.08 -14.63
N MET A 37 -5.49 3.64 -13.45
CA MET A 37 -6.47 4.70 -13.25
C MET A 37 -5.83 6.05 -13.61
N PRO A 38 -6.43 6.87 -14.48
CA PRO A 38 -5.83 8.12 -14.91
C PRO A 38 -5.83 9.14 -13.77
N ILE A 39 -4.67 9.74 -13.49
CA ILE A 39 -4.55 10.98 -12.74
C ILE A 39 -4.43 12.12 -13.75
N ILE A 40 -5.50 12.90 -13.88
CA ILE A 40 -5.61 13.96 -14.89
C ILE A 40 -5.12 15.30 -14.34
N SER A 41 -5.19 15.49 -13.01
CA SER A 41 -4.80 16.74 -12.36
C SER A 41 -3.29 16.85 -12.18
N THR A 42 -2.82 18.09 -12.06
CA THR A 42 -1.39 18.38 -11.85
C THR A 42 -0.90 18.12 -10.43
N GLY A 43 -1.80 17.96 -9.45
CA GLY A 43 -1.44 17.74 -8.04
C GLY A 43 -2.27 16.65 -7.35
N MET A 44 -1.78 16.19 -6.20
CA MET A 44 -2.49 15.25 -5.35
C MET A 44 -3.43 16.02 -4.42
N THR A 45 -4.72 16.03 -4.75
CA THR A 45 -5.81 16.58 -3.94
C THR A 45 -6.85 15.52 -3.67
N LEU A 46 -7.73 15.73 -2.68
CA LEU A 46 -8.85 14.81 -2.46
C LEU A 46 -9.75 14.70 -3.69
N GLN A 47 -9.95 15.81 -4.41
CA GLN A 47 -10.74 15.78 -5.64
C GLN A 47 -10.07 14.94 -6.72
N SER A 48 -8.75 15.09 -6.94
CA SER A 48 -8.04 14.29 -7.95
C SER A 48 -8.05 12.79 -7.63
N LEU A 49 -8.08 12.42 -6.35
CA LEU A 49 -8.22 11.03 -5.94
C LEU A 49 -9.65 10.49 -6.16
N ARG A 50 -10.68 11.33 -5.96
CA ARG A 50 -12.07 10.96 -6.29
C ARG A 50 -12.23 10.73 -7.78
N ASP A 51 -11.78 11.69 -8.60
CA ASP A 51 -11.85 11.60 -10.06
C ASP A 51 -11.11 10.36 -10.59
N MET A 52 -9.94 10.05 -10.03
CA MET A 52 -9.20 8.83 -10.34
C MET A 52 -10.01 7.57 -10.02
N ASN A 53 -10.69 7.55 -8.87
CA ASN A 53 -11.46 6.40 -8.39
C ASN A 53 -12.71 6.10 -9.25
N GLU A 54 -13.21 7.04 -10.04
CA GLU A 54 -14.27 6.79 -11.03
C GLU A 54 -13.88 5.73 -12.07
N SER A 55 -12.57 5.49 -12.24
CA SER A 55 -12.05 4.50 -13.19
C SER A 55 -11.91 3.07 -12.63
N ILE A 56 -12.19 2.84 -11.34
CA ILE A 56 -11.97 1.54 -10.67
C ILE A 56 -12.74 0.43 -11.37
N GLU A 57 -14.01 0.64 -11.66
CA GLU A 57 -14.90 -0.35 -12.29
C GLU A 57 -14.35 -0.79 -13.66
N GLY A 58 -14.01 0.17 -14.53
CA GLY A 58 -13.43 -0.13 -15.84
C GLY A 58 -12.08 -0.84 -15.76
N CYS A 59 -11.24 -0.51 -14.76
CA CYS A 59 -9.98 -1.19 -14.53
C CYS A 59 -10.17 -2.63 -14.03
N ALA A 60 -11.14 -2.87 -13.16
CA ALA A 60 -11.46 -4.19 -12.64
C ALA A 60 -12.01 -5.10 -13.75
N ASP A 61 -12.90 -4.55 -14.59
CA ASP A 61 -13.44 -5.25 -15.76
C ASP A 61 -12.33 -5.70 -16.70
N LEU A 62 -11.43 -4.79 -17.11
CA LEU A 62 -10.31 -5.10 -17.99
C LEU A 62 -9.40 -6.23 -17.46
N LEU A 63 -9.08 -6.21 -16.17
CA LEU A 63 -8.24 -7.25 -15.57
C LEU A 63 -8.97 -8.59 -15.47
N SER A 64 -10.30 -8.60 -15.31
CA SER A 64 -11.09 -9.83 -15.23
C SER A 64 -10.96 -10.69 -16.47
N HIS A 65 -10.76 -10.08 -17.65
CA HIS A 65 -10.60 -10.78 -18.93
C HIS A 65 -9.32 -11.62 -19.04
N CYS A 66 -8.32 -11.36 -18.18
CA CYS A 66 -7.01 -12.00 -18.25
C CYS A 66 -6.89 -13.25 -17.35
N GLY A 67 -7.97 -13.70 -16.70
CA GLY A 67 -7.94 -14.88 -15.84
C GLY A 67 -7.07 -14.70 -14.58
N MET A 68 -7.26 -13.60 -13.87
CA MET A 68 -6.59 -13.32 -12.59
C MET A 68 -7.13 -14.20 -11.47
N ASP A 69 -6.30 -14.48 -10.45
CA ASP A 69 -6.70 -15.17 -9.22
C ASP A 69 -7.13 -14.17 -8.12
N VAL A 70 -6.66 -12.93 -8.18
CA VAL A 70 -6.94 -11.85 -7.23
C VAL A 70 -6.73 -10.50 -7.88
N LEU A 71 -7.48 -9.48 -7.45
CA LEU A 71 -7.23 -8.08 -7.82
C LEU A 71 -6.80 -7.27 -6.60
N ALA A 72 -5.81 -6.39 -6.79
CA ALA A 72 -5.36 -5.46 -5.76
C ALA A 72 -5.57 -4.01 -6.22
N TYR A 73 -6.23 -3.22 -5.40
CA TYR A 73 -6.29 -1.77 -5.55
C TYR A 73 -5.04 -1.13 -4.94
N GLY A 74 -4.07 -0.77 -5.77
CA GLY A 74 -2.73 -0.32 -5.42
C GLY A 74 -2.61 1.20 -5.22
N CYS A 75 -3.50 1.80 -4.39
CA CYS A 75 -3.42 3.21 -4.01
C CYS A 75 -3.83 3.40 -2.55
N THR A 76 -2.90 3.85 -1.71
CA THR A 76 -3.15 4.02 -0.29
C THR A 76 -4.14 5.16 -0.03
N SER A 77 -3.80 6.37 -0.46
CA SER A 77 -4.64 7.56 -0.25
C SER A 77 -6.02 7.43 -0.88
N GLY A 78 -6.10 6.87 -2.09
CA GLY A 78 -7.37 6.59 -2.76
C GLY A 78 -8.26 5.61 -2.01
N SER A 79 -7.73 4.77 -1.11
CA SER A 79 -8.50 3.79 -0.36
C SER A 79 -8.87 4.20 1.08
N PHE A 80 -8.27 5.27 1.63
CA PHE A 80 -8.61 5.76 2.97
C PHE A 80 -9.29 7.15 3.01
N MET A 81 -9.23 7.93 1.93
CA MET A 81 -9.57 9.37 1.93
C MET A 81 -10.98 9.73 2.39
N GLU A 82 -11.92 8.81 2.26
CA GLU A 82 -13.32 9.00 2.70
C GLU A 82 -13.58 8.37 4.09
N GLY A 83 -12.50 8.03 4.82
CA GLY A 83 -12.58 7.49 6.18
C GLY A 83 -12.90 6.00 6.27
N PRO A 84 -13.28 5.53 7.46
CA PRO A 84 -13.51 4.10 7.74
C PRO A 84 -14.57 3.47 6.83
N GLY A 85 -14.26 2.28 6.31
CA GLY A 85 -15.16 1.49 5.46
C GLY A 85 -15.15 1.89 3.99
N TYR A 86 -14.42 2.94 3.59
CA TYR A 86 -14.31 3.29 2.17
C TYR A 86 -13.48 2.27 1.40
N ASP A 87 -12.43 1.74 2.00
CA ASP A 87 -11.64 0.61 1.50
C ASP A 87 -12.50 -0.61 1.19
N GLN A 88 -13.47 -0.92 2.06
CA GLN A 88 -14.41 -2.04 1.86
C GLN A 88 -15.38 -1.78 0.71
N LYS A 89 -15.78 -0.53 0.48
CA LYS A 89 -16.59 -0.17 -0.71
C LYS A 89 -15.80 -0.39 -2.00
N ILE A 90 -14.52 -0.03 -2.03
CA ILE A 90 -13.64 -0.27 -3.18
C ILE A 90 -13.48 -1.77 -3.42
N ILE A 91 -13.21 -2.55 -2.37
CA ILE A 91 -13.12 -4.03 -2.48
C ILE A 91 -14.40 -4.59 -3.06
N SER A 92 -15.57 -4.24 -2.50
CA SER A 92 -16.88 -4.72 -2.95
C SER A 92 -17.17 -4.33 -4.40
N LEU A 93 -16.79 -3.13 -4.83
CA LEU A 93 -16.94 -2.69 -6.22
C LEU A 93 -16.09 -3.56 -7.15
N ILE A 94 -14.83 -3.79 -6.82
CA ILE A 94 -13.94 -4.62 -7.64
C ILE A 94 -14.43 -6.06 -7.69
N GLU A 95 -14.84 -6.64 -6.56
CA GLU A 95 -15.35 -8.00 -6.48
C GLU A 95 -16.66 -8.19 -7.27
N SER A 96 -17.60 -7.23 -7.16
CA SER A 96 -18.87 -7.29 -7.90
C SER A 96 -18.68 -7.13 -9.41
N THR A 97 -17.69 -6.34 -9.83
CA THR A 97 -17.40 -6.12 -11.26
C THR A 97 -16.65 -7.29 -11.87
N SER A 98 -15.61 -7.78 -11.18
CA SER A 98 -14.71 -8.79 -11.75
C SER A 98 -15.10 -10.25 -11.45
N GLY A 99 -15.89 -10.47 -10.40
CA GLY A 99 -16.14 -11.82 -9.86
C GLY A 99 -14.94 -12.43 -9.14
N LEU A 100 -13.88 -11.67 -8.87
CA LEU A 100 -12.62 -12.14 -8.29
C LEU A 100 -12.42 -11.57 -6.89
N PRO A 101 -11.72 -12.29 -6.00
CA PRO A 101 -11.34 -11.75 -4.71
C PRO A 101 -10.52 -10.45 -4.88
N ALA A 102 -10.75 -9.46 -4.02
CA ALA A 102 -10.01 -8.21 -4.07
C ALA A 102 -9.41 -7.82 -2.73
N ILE A 103 -8.39 -6.94 -2.79
CA ILE A 103 -7.81 -6.22 -1.66
C ILE A 103 -7.68 -4.74 -1.99
N ALA A 104 -7.65 -3.90 -0.95
CA ALA A 104 -7.28 -2.49 -1.08
C ALA A 104 -6.08 -2.19 -0.17
N THR A 105 -5.16 -1.34 -0.64
CA THR A 105 -3.90 -1.04 0.08
C THR A 105 -4.13 -0.55 1.51
N ALA A 106 -5.13 0.30 1.78
CA ALA A 106 -5.35 0.79 3.15
C ALA A 106 -5.84 -0.33 4.09
N ALA A 107 -6.78 -1.19 3.62
CA ALA A 107 -7.21 -2.38 4.35
C ALA A 107 -6.04 -3.33 4.64
N ALA A 108 -5.25 -3.61 3.60
CA ALA A 108 -4.05 -4.44 3.73
C ALA A 108 -3.04 -3.87 4.72
N SER A 109 -2.87 -2.53 4.75
CA SER A 109 -1.97 -1.86 5.68
C SER A 109 -2.45 -1.99 7.13
N ALA A 110 -3.74 -1.83 7.38
CA ALA A 110 -4.32 -2.04 8.70
C ALA A 110 -4.19 -3.51 9.14
N GLU A 111 -4.50 -4.47 8.25
CA GLU A 111 -4.34 -5.90 8.53
C GLU A 111 -2.89 -6.27 8.84
N ALA A 112 -1.93 -5.75 8.07
CA ALA A 112 -0.49 -5.99 8.27
C ALA A 112 0.01 -5.46 9.61
N MET A 113 -0.40 -4.25 10.01
CA MET A 113 -0.05 -3.66 11.29
C MET A 113 -0.68 -4.42 12.47
N HIS A 114 -1.93 -4.88 12.35
CA HIS A 114 -2.55 -5.76 13.34
C HIS A 114 -1.84 -7.11 13.43
N PHE A 115 -1.46 -7.71 12.31
CA PHE A 115 -0.68 -8.94 12.28
C PHE A 115 0.63 -8.81 13.07
N LEU A 116 1.30 -7.66 12.98
CA LEU A 116 2.52 -7.36 13.74
C LEU A 116 2.25 -6.93 15.20
N GLY A 117 0.99 -6.88 15.62
CA GLY A 117 0.60 -6.53 16.99
C GLY A 117 0.68 -5.04 17.32
N LEU A 118 0.76 -4.16 16.32
CA LEU A 118 0.84 -2.73 16.53
C LEU A 118 -0.49 -2.18 17.03
N LYS A 119 -0.44 -1.23 17.96
CA LYS A 119 -1.59 -0.49 18.50
C LYS A 119 -1.38 1.01 18.39
N LYS A 120 -0.15 1.47 18.70
CA LYS A 120 0.28 2.87 18.63
C LYS A 120 1.18 3.03 17.41
N ILE A 121 0.78 3.85 16.47
CA ILE A 121 1.50 3.99 15.20
C ILE A 121 1.98 5.40 14.95
N SER A 122 3.23 5.53 14.50
CA SER A 122 3.69 6.72 13.80
C SER A 122 3.47 6.53 12.31
N ILE A 123 3.13 7.60 11.60
CA ILE A 123 2.90 7.56 10.16
C ILE A 123 3.78 8.61 9.49
N VAL A 124 4.53 8.20 8.48
CA VAL A 124 5.25 9.11 7.59
C VAL A 124 4.73 8.96 6.17
N THR A 125 4.63 10.07 5.47
CA THR A 125 4.03 10.13 4.14
C THR A 125 4.78 11.08 3.22
N PRO A 126 4.67 10.94 1.91
CA PRO A 126 5.07 11.98 0.97
C PRO A 126 4.00 13.06 0.79
N TYR A 127 2.79 12.88 1.31
CA TYR A 127 1.59 13.64 0.95
C TYR A 127 1.61 15.11 1.40
N PRO A 128 0.82 15.97 0.72
CA PRO A 128 0.47 17.29 1.22
C PRO A 128 -0.51 17.20 2.41
N ASP A 129 -0.64 18.30 3.16
CA ASP A 129 -1.44 18.36 4.39
C ASP A 129 -2.91 17.99 4.18
N GLU A 130 -3.51 18.37 3.06
CA GLU A 130 -4.91 18.05 2.73
C GLU A 130 -5.17 16.54 2.79
N VAL A 131 -4.24 15.73 2.25
CA VAL A 131 -4.35 14.27 2.26
C VAL A 131 -4.00 13.71 3.64
N ASN A 132 -2.98 14.26 4.31
CA ASN A 132 -2.57 13.81 5.64
C ASN A 132 -3.69 13.96 6.68
N GLN A 133 -4.52 14.99 6.58
CA GLN A 133 -5.64 15.23 7.50
C GLN A 133 -6.73 14.15 7.47
N THR A 134 -6.79 13.32 6.42
CA THR A 134 -7.78 12.23 6.33
C THR A 134 -7.29 10.92 6.99
N ILE A 135 -5.99 10.79 7.25
CA ILE A 135 -5.36 9.57 7.75
C ILE A 135 -5.86 9.14 9.13
N PRO A 136 -5.97 10.05 10.15
CA PRO A 136 -6.38 9.65 11.49
C PRO A 136 -7.72 8.96 11.51
N ALA A 137 -8.73 9.54 10.84
CA ALA A 137 -10.08 8.98 10.82
C ALA A 137 -10.11 7.51 10.36
N PHE A 138 -9.30 7.17 9.36
CA PHE A 138 -9.22 5.80 8.86
C PHE A 138 -8.54 4.86 9.86
N PHE A 139 -7.33 5.17 10.32
CA PHE A 139 -6.58 4.26 11.18
C PHE A 139 -7.14 4.17 12.60
N GLU A 140 -7.62 5.27 13.17
CA GLU A 140 -8.32 5.26 14.47
C GLU A 140 -9.63 4.46 14.38
N GLY A 141 -10.36 4.61 13.28
CA GLY A 141 -11.55 3.79 12.99
C GLY A 141 -11.25 2.29 12.82
N ASN A 142 -10.00 1.93 12.54
CA ASN A 142 -9.50 0.55 12.50
C ASN A 142 -8.80 0.12 13.79
N GLY A 143 -8.93 0.89 14.88
CA GLY A 143 -8.48 0.51 16.22
C GLY A 143 -7.04 0.85 16.57
N PHE A 144 -6.37 1.73 15.80
CA PHE A 144 -5.03 2.22 16.11
C PHE A 144 -5.10 3.55 16.89
N GLU A 145 -4.11 3.78 17.73
CA GLU A 145 -3.79 5.09 18.28
C GLU A 145 -2.74 5.75 17.37
N VAL A 146 -3.10 6.82 16.66
CA VAL A 146 -2.18 7.55 15.78
C VAL A 146 -1.38 8.57 16.59
N ILE A 147 -0.13 8.22 16.91
CA ILE A 147 0.75 9.06 17.75
C ILE A 147 1.26 10.28 17.00
N SER A 148 1.64 10.10 15.73
CA SER A 148 2.14 11.20 14.90
C SER A 148 1.91 10.93 13.42
N ILE A 149 1.74 12.02 12.67
CA ILE A 149 1.73 12.00 11.21
C ILE A 149 2.67 13.11 10.74
N THR A 150 3.64 12.75 9.90
CA THR A 150 4.58 13.72 9.31
C THR A 150 4.66 13.51 7.81
N GLY A 151 4.29 14.55 7.06
CA GLY A 151 4.33 14.57 5.59
C GLY A 151 5.56 15.29 5.05
N ARG A 152 6.08 14.84 3.91
CA ARG A 152 7.14 15.56 3.17
C ARG A 152 6.59 16.67 2.26
N GLY A 153 5.27 16.72 2.05
CA GLY A 153 4.62 17.75 1.25
C GLY A 153 4.87 17.64 -0.26
N PHE A 154 5.22 16.45 -0.76
CA PHE A 154 5.30 16.22 -2.20
C PHE A 154 3.91 16.11 -2.85
N GLY A 155 3.87 16.18 -4.17
CA GLY A 155 2.62 16.02 -4.92
C GLY A 155 1.73 17.26 -4.95
N VAL A 156 2.16 18.39 -4.36
CA VAL A 156 1.37 19.64 -4.36
C VAL A 156 1.20 20.18 -5.78
N THR A 157 2.25 20.18 -6.58
CA THR A 157 2.24 20.70 -7.96
C THR A 157 2.22 19.60 -9.01
N LYS A 158 2.80 18.42 -8.69
CA LYS A 158 2.85 17.25 -9.57
C LYS A 158 2.79 15.98 -8.75
N ALA A 159 1.84 15.12 -9.06
CA ALA A 159 1.69 13.82 -8.41
C ALA A 159 2.87 12.87 -8.68
N ASP A 160 3.59 13.06 -9.80
CA ASP A 160 4.74 12.24 -10.19
C ASP A 160 6.06 12.59 -9.47
N ASP A 161 6.11 13.66 -8.69
CA ASP A 161 7.32 14.01 -7.92
C ASP A 161 7.60 13.02 -6.77
N ILE A 162 6.59 12.31 -6.30
CA ILE A 162 6.69 11.38 -5.16
C ILE A 162 7.70 10.26 -5.42
N TRP A 163 7.68 9.63 -6.58
CA TRP A 163 8.59 8.51 -6.90
C TRP A 163 10.05 8.96 -7.11
N ARG A 164 10.29 10.28 -7.26
CA ARG A 164 11.64 10.85 -7.41
C ARG A 164 12.35 11.06 -6.07
N ASP A 165 11.64 10.91 -4.94
CA ASP A 165 12.26 11.05 -3.62
C ASP A 165 13.30 9.93 -3.40
N PRO A 166 14.59 10.25 -3.13
CA PRO A 166 15.62 9.24 -3.04
C PRO A 166 15.42 8.33 -1.82
N PRO A 167 15.62 7.00 -1.97
CA PRO A 167 15.42 6.04 -0.88
C PRO A 167 16.19 6.38 0.41
N ASP A 168 17.43 6.87 0.31
CA ASP A 168 18.23 7.29 1.47
C ASP A 168 17.62 8.47 2.23
N LYS A 169 16.97 9.40 1.53
CA LYS A 169 16.22 10.51 2.12
C LYS A 169 14.93 10.06 2.78
N ILE A 170 14.27 9.07 2.17
CA ILE A 170 13.09 8.43 2.75
C ILE A 170 13.44 7.75 4.07
N ALA A 171 14.52 6.95 4.08
CA ALA A 171 14.98 6.26 5.29
C ALA A 171 15.33 7.26 6.41
N GLN A 172 16.13 8.30 6.11
CA GLN A 172 16.48 9.35 7.08
C GLN A 172 15.23 10.03 7.66
N PHE A 173 14.28 10.40 6.80
CA PHE A 173 13.04 11.04 7.21
C PHE A 173 12.20 10.12 8.10
N ALA A 174 12.05 8.87 7.73
CA ALA A 174 11.29 7.88 8.48
C ALA A 174 11.87 7.64 9.89
N ILE A 175 13.18 7.46 9.99
CA ILE A 175 13.90 7.28 11.27
C ILE A 175 13.73 8.51 12.17
N GLN A 176 13.88 9.71 11.60
CA GLN A 176 13.81 10.98 12.36
C GLN A 176 12.41 11.25 12.91
N HIS A 177 11.34 10.82 12.22
CA HIS A 177 9.96 11.17 12.55
C HIS A 177 9.14 10.01 13.14
N CYS A 178 9.76 8.88 13.47
CA CYS A 178 9.11 7.83 14.24
C CYS A 178 9.07 8.23 15.72
N ALA A 179 7.89 8.52 16.24
CA ALA A 179 7.70 8.92 17.64
C ALA A 179 8.19 7.82 18.59
N PRO A 180 8.88 8.18 19.71
CA PRO A 180 9.38 7.19 20.66
C PRO A 180 8.30 6.30 21.27
N GLU A 181 7.07 6.81 21.41
CA GLU A 181 5.92 6.15 22.04
C GLU A 181 5.18 5.19 21.10
N ALA A 182 5.50 5.20 19.80
CA ALA A 182 4.85 4.33 18.84
C ALA A 182 5.37 2.88 18.92
N ASP A 183 4.50 1.90 18.76
CA ASP A 183 4.86 0.48 18.69
C ASP A 183 5.55 0.13 17.36
N GLY A 184 5.29 0.92 16.31
CA GLY A 184 5.86 0.77 14.98
C GLY A 184 5.57 1.94 14.07
N LEU A 185 6.08 1.84 12.85
CA LEU A 185 6.01 2.89 11.84
C LEU A 185 5.27 2.43 10.59
N PHE A 186 4.33 3.25 10.12
CA PHE A 186 3.71 3.08 8.81
C PHE A 186 4.27 4.12 7.82
N MET A 187 4.83 3.64 6.71
CA MET A 187 5.34 4.47 5.61
C MET A 187 4.32 4.43 4.47
N SER A 188 3.49 5.46 4.37
CA SER A 188 2.30 5.48 3.53
C SER A 188 2.60 6.04 2.15
N CYS A 189 2.35 5.32 1.13
CA CYS A 189 2.19 5.65 -0.30
C CYS A 189 2.76 4.54 -1.21
N THR A 190 1.97 4.05 -2.14
CA THR A 190 2.43 3.04 -3.10
C THR A 190 3.36 3.58 -4.20
N SER A 191 3.40 4.91 -4.39
CA SER A 191 4.31 5.58 -5.34
C SER A 191 5.60 6.08 -4.68
N TRP A 192 5.85 5.74 -3.41
CA TRP A 192 7.04 6.17 -2.67
C TRP A 192 8.02 5.01 -2.53
N ASN A 193 9.31 5.23 -2.80
CA ASN A 193 10.34 4.19 -2.77
C ASN A 193 10.68 3.72 -1.34
N ALA A 194 9.64 3.52 -0.51
CA ALA A 194 9.77 3.14 0.89
C ALA A 194 10.04 1.64 1.08
N PHE A 195 9.61 0.81 0.14
CA PHE A 195 9.76 -0.64 0.19
C PHE A 195 11.22 -1.07 0.32
N SER A 196 12.08 -0.52 -0.51
CA SER A 196 13.52 -0.87 -0.55
C SER A 196 14.29 -0.52 0.70
N VAL A 197 13.79 0.40 1.53
CA VAL A 197 14.44 0.86 2.77
C VAL A 197 13.75 0.40 4.05
N ALA A 198 12.65 -0.36 3.92
CA ALA A 198 11.86 -0.77 5.07
C ALA A 198 12.67 -1.53 6.13
N ASP A 199 13.45 -2.53 5.72
CA ASP A 199 14.31 -3.31 6.61
C ASP A 199 15.38 -2.43 7.30
N GLN A 200 16.02 -1.53 6.55
CA GLN A 200 16.99 -0.57 7.11
C GLN A 200 16.35 0.33 8.18
N VAL A 201 15.15 0.85 7.93
CA VAL A 201 14.44 1.71 8.88
C VAL A 201 14.03 0.90 10.10
N GLU A 202 13.51 -0.31 9.91
CA GLU A 202 13.12 -1.23 10.98
C GLU A 202 14.28 -1.55 11.93
N GLN A 203 15.45 -1.86 11.37
CA GLN A 203 16.67 -2.08 12.15
C GLN A 203 17.11 -0.83 12.93
N ALA A 204 17.04 0.34 12.30
CA ALA A 204 17.48 1.60 12.92
C ALA A 204 16.57 2.05 14.08
N ILE A 205 15.25 1.88 13.96
CA ILE A 205 14.31 2.27 15.02
C ILE A 205 14.04 1.16 16.03
N GLY A 206 14.46 -0.09 15.74
CA GLY A 206 14.26 -1.26 16.60
C GLY A 206 12.79 -1.65 16.80
N ARG A 207 11.92 -1.32 15.85
CA ARG A 207 10.46 -1.54 15.90
C ARG A 207 9.94 -1.90 14.51
N PRO A 208 8.82 -2.68 14.41
CA PRO A 208 8.26 -3.06 13.11
C PRO A 208 7.96 -1.85 12.21
N VAL A 209 8.23 -2.03 10.92
CA VAL A 209 7.92 -1.07 9.87
C VAL A 209 6.99 -1.73 8.85
N VAL A 210 5.93 -1.03 8.49
CA VAL A 210 5.03 -1.43 7.41
C VAL A 210 5.05 -0.34 6.34
N THR A 211 5.30 -0.71 5.09
CA THR A 211 5.08 0.18 3.95
C THR A 211 3.81 -0.20 3.21
N SER A 212 3.20 0.75 2.50
CA SER A 212 2.04 0.46 1.66
C SER A 212 2.29 -0.68 0.67
N ASN A 213 3.48 -0.73 0.07
CA ASN A 213 3.82 -1.76 -0.90
C ASN A 213 4.03 -3.12 -0.24
N GLN A 214 4.74 -3.19 0.92
CA GLN A 214 4.83 -4.44 1.68
C GLN A 214 3.45 -4.98 2.03
N ALA A 215 2.56 -4.13 2.55
CA ALA A 215 1.21 -4.54 2.96
C ALA A 215 0.37 -5.04 1.78
N THR A 216 0.40 -4.31 0.66
CA THR A 216 -0.32 -4.70 -0.57
C THR A 216 0.18 -6.05 -1.09
N ILE A 217 1.48 -6.23 -1.18
CA ILE A 217 2.13 -7.45 -1.65
C ILE A 217 1.83 -8.63 -0.71
N TRP A 218 2.01 -8.42 0.59
CA TRP A 218 1.74 -9.41 1.63
C TRP A 218 0.29 -9.91 1.60
N ALA A 219 -0.67 -9.01 1.59
CA ALA A 219 -2.09 -9.38 1.55
C ALA A 219 -2.46 -10.11 0.25
N THR A 220 -1.92 -9.62 -0.88
CA THR A 220 -2.17 -10.20 -2.19
C THR A 220 -1.59 -11.61 -2.30
N PHE A 221 -0.34 -11.82 -1.87
CA PHE A 221 0.31 -13.13 -1.90
C PHE A 221 -0.38 -14.13 -0.99
N ARG A 222 -0.79 -13.72 0.21
CA ARG A 222 -1.60 -14.57 1.10
C ARG A 222 -2.92 -14.99 0.47
N LYS A 223 -3.58 -14.06 -0.22
CA LYS A 223 -4.86 -14.32 -0.89
C LYS A 223 -4.75 -15.41 -1.97
N VAL A 224 -3.59 -15.49 -2.65
CA VAL A 224 -3.31 -16.54 -3.66
C VAL A 224 -2.57 -17.76 -3.10
N GLY A 225 -2.44 -17.86 -1.77
CA GLY A 225 -1.91 -19.05 -1.09
C GLY A 225 -0.37 -19.12 -1.04
N TYR A 226 0.34 -18.01 -1.21
CA TYR A 226 1.78 -17.95 -0.98
C TYR A 226 2.08 -17.94 0.52
N MET A 227 2.98 -18.85 0.95
CA MET A 227 3.23 -19.10 2.39
C MET A 227 4.73 -19.09 2.74
N GLN A 228 5.59 -18.53 1.87
CA GLN A 228 7.04 -18.50 2.12
C GLN A 228 7.48 -17.09 2.50
N GLY A 229 8.33 -16.97 3.53
CA GLY A 229 8.91 -15.70 3.93
C GLY A 229 9.87 -15.13 2.87
N LEU A 230 9.90 -13.81 2.77
CA LEU A 230 10.79 -13.06 1.90
C LEU A 230 11.77 -12.26 2.76
N SER A 231 13.02 -12.69 2.82
CA SER A 231 14.06 -12.05 3.64
C SER A 231 14.59 -10.77 3.01
N GLY A 232 15.00 -9.80 3.84
CA GLY A 232 15.59 -8.54 3.40
C GLY A 232 14.58 -7.42 3.12
N TYR A 233 13.30 -7.68 3.39
CA TYR A 233 12.20 -6.72 3.17
C TYR A 233 11.41 -6.44 4.47
N GLY A 234 12.08 -6.53 5.64
CA GLY A 234 11.48 -6.30 6.94
C GLY A 234 10.63 -7.46 7.47
N LYS A 235 10.25 -7.35 8.73
CA LYS A 235 9.58 -8.40 9.50
C LYS A 235 8.26 -8.87 8.89
N LEU A 236 7.48 -7.95 8.32
CA LEU A 236 6.18 -8.29 7.72
C LEU A 236 6.32 -9.36 6.62
N LEU A 237 7.25 -9.17 5.69
CA LEU A 237 7.43 -10.11 4.57
C LEU A 237 8.25 -11.34 4.98
N GLN A 238 9.11 -11.22 5.98
CA GLN A 238 9.88 -12.37 6.48
C GLN A 238 8.98 -13.36 7.23
N ASP A 239 8.12 -12.90 8.13
CA ASP A 239 7.35 -13.73 9.05
C ASP A 239 5.86 -13.85 8.68
N GLY A 240 5.34 -12.89 7.91
CA GLY A 240 3.92 -12.64 7.71
C GLY A 240 3.16 -13.67 6.87
N PHE A 241 3.86 -14.63 6.27
CA PHE A 241 3.23 -15.68 5.46
C PHE A 241 3.00 -16.97 6.24
N THR A 242 3.59 -17.12 7.41
CA THR A 242 3.34 -18.29 8.27
C THR A 242 2.06 -18.08 9.05
N VAL A 243 1.12 -19.02 8.95
CA VAL A 243 -0.05 -19.05 9.83
C VAL A 243 0.47 -19.40 11.20
N SER A 244 0.39 -18.47 12.16
CA SER A 244 0.54 -18.80 13.58
C SER A 244 -0.61 -19.74 13.91
N GLY A 245 -0.30 -21.04 14.10
CA GLY A 245 -1.24 -22.07 14.50
C GLY A 245 -1.81 -21.82 15.89
#